data_1addd4bfa533b23b651ccc24fecc6945
#
_entry.id   1addd4bfa533b23b651ccc24fecc6945
#
_cell.length_a   1.000
_cell.length_b   1.000
_cell.length_c   1.000
_cell.angle_alpha   90.00
_cell.angle_beta   90.00
_cell.angle_gamma   90.00
#
_symmetry.space_group_name_H-M   'P 1'
#
loop_
_entity.id
_entity.type
_entity.pdbx_description
1 polymer ?
#
loop_
_entity_poly.entity_id
_entity_poly.type
_entity_poly.pdbx_seq_one_letter_code
_entity_poly.pdbx_strand_id
1 'polypeptide(L)'
;MLPHSTMKIINLLRICCIVLAAQSTTSFGEDLEIDGLVLDRSISRFGHQFYFEFANLWRDLPSTAGFNIEIKETVLPRAGTRLALRMNNQIVYVTYLGRRLEPLDERVKQAMYSVMDAMARSQMQQSSPDMAKDGW
;
A
#
# COMPACT_ATOMS: atom_id res chain seq x y z
N MET A 1 -2.60 -41.80 54.90
CA MET A 1 -2.97 -40.39 55.11
C MET A 1 -1.85 -39.48 54.63
N LEU A 2 -2.10 -38.65 53.69
CA LEU A 2 -1.13 -37.65 53.18
C LEU A 2 -1.01 -36.52 54.25
N PRO A 3 0.21 -36.09 54.61
CA PRO A 3 0.39 -35.01 55.57
C PRO A 3 -0.19 -33.71 55.00
N HIS A 4 -0.72 -32.85 55.89
CA HIS A 4 -1.33 -31.55 55.53
C HIS A 4 -0.42 -30.64 54.71
N SER A 5 0.89 -30.81 54.78
CA SER A 5 1.88 -30.10 54.00
C SER A 5 1.85 -30.43 52.55
N THR A 6 1.62 -31.70 52.17
CA THR A 6 1.54 -32.18 50.81
C THR A 6 0.27 -31.70 50.08
N MET A 7 -0.85 -31.60 50.80
CA MET A 7 -2.09 -31.03 50.24
C MET A 7 -1.93 -29.52 49.92
N LYS A 8 -1.21 -28.77 50.75
CA LYS A 8 -0.93 -27.35 50.49
C LYS A 8 -0.06 -27.13 49.25
N ILE A 9 0.92 -28.01 49.05
CA ILE A 9 1.83 -27.98 47.88
C ILE A 9 1.05 -28.30 46.60
N ILE A 10 0.17 -29.31 46.62
CA ILE A 10 -0.66 -29.68 45.48
C ILE A 10 -1.63 -28.58 45.11
N ASN A 11 -2.23 -27.89 46.07
CA ASN A 11 -3.10 -26.77 45.81
C ASN A 11 -2.33 -25.54 45.29
N LEU A 12 -1.15 -25.28 45.81
CA LEU A 12 -0.26 -24.25 45.31
C LEU A 12 0.16 -24.48 43.86
N LEU A 13 0.47 -25.74 43.54
CA LEU A 13 0.84 -26.17 42.17
C LEU A 13 -0.34 -26.01 41.19
N ARG A 14 -1.56 -26.33 41.63
CA ARG A 14 -2.78 -26.13 40.83
C ARG A 14 -3.07 -24.66 40.54
N ILE A 15 -2.89 -23.80 41.53
CA ILE A 15 -3.09 -22.37 41.40
C ILE A 15 -2.01 -21.78 40.44
N CYS A 16 -0.79 -22.24 40.53
CA CYS A 16 0.29 -21.80 39.67
C CYS A 16 0.04 -22.20 38.17
N CYS A 17 -0.49 -23.41 37.93
CA CYS A 17 -0.86 -23.85 36.58
C CYS A 17 -2.05 -23.02 35.99
N ILE A 18 -3.02 -22.61 36.80
CA ILE A 18 -4.15 -21.79 36.35
C ILE A 18 -3.71 -20.37 36.03
N VAL A 19 -2.75 -19.80 36.77
CA VAL A 19 -2.21 -18.46 36.51
C VAL A 19 -1.34 -18.45 35.23
N LEU A 20 -0.62 -19.54 34.94
CA LEU A 20 0.17 -19.63 33.70
C LEU A 20 -0.70 -19.77 32.43
N ALA A 21 -1.90 -20.32 32.52
CA ALA A 21 -2.81 -20.48 31.41
C ALA A 21 -3.53 -19.17 30.98
N ALA A 22 -3.50 -18.15 31.83
CA ALA A 22 -4.16 -16.87 31.57
C ALA A 22 -3.28 -15.87 30.77
N GLN A 23 -2.06 -16.26 30.40
CA GLN A 23 -1.17 -15.48 29.53
C GLN A 23 -1.41 -15.81 28.04
N SER A 24 -2.67 -15.86 27.64
CA SER A 24 -2.99 -15.75 26.24
C SER A 24 -2.73 -14.30 25.85
N THR A 25 -1.48 -14.01 25.52
CA THR A 25 -1.18 -12.80 24.75
C THR A 25 -1.95 -12.92 23.46
N THR A 26 -3.07 -12.24 23.37
CA THR A 26 -3.65 -11.89 22.08
C THR A 26 -2.59 -11.04 21.40
N SER A 27 -1.79 -11.70 20.57
CA SER A 27 -1.00 -11.03 19.56
C SER A 27 -2.04 -10.39 18.63
N PHE A 28 -2.39 -9.12 18.92
CA PHE A 28 -2.94 -8.27 17.89
C PHE A 28 -1.80 -8.13 16.88
N GLY A 29 -1.85 -8.92 15.81
CA GLY A 29 -1.17 -8.54 14.59
C GLY A 29 -1.83 -7.23 14.20
N GLU A 30 -1.18 -6.12 14.49
CA GLU A 30 -1.44 -4.90 13.76
C GLU A 30 -1.19 -5.27 12.31
N ASP A 31 -2.25 -5.45 11.53
CA ASP A 31 -2.18 -5.30 10.10
C ASP A 31 -1.62 -3.89 9.88
N LEU A 32 -0.31 -3.81 9.73
CA LEU A 32 0.33 -2.62 9.21
C LEU A 32 -0.18 -2.51 7.77
N GLU A 33 -1.36 -1.98 7.63
CA GLU A 33 -1.87 -1.53 6.35
C GLU A 33 -0.91 -0.41 5.91
N ILE A 34 0.03 -0.77 5.04
CA ILE A 34 0.97 0.19 4.46
C ILE A 34 0.16 0.95 3.42
N ASP A 35 -0.54 1.95 3.89
CA ASP A 35 -1.35 2.81 3.07
C ASP A 35 -0.50 3.82 2.32
N GLY A 36 -0.84 4.02 1.05
CA GLY A 36 -0.20 5.04 0.24
C GLY A 36 1.21 4.68 -0.21
N LEU A 37 1.51 3.40 -0.40
CA LEU A 37 2.82 2.93 -0.86
C LEU A 37 3.09 3.37 -2.31
N VAL A 38 4.30 3.86 -2.56
CA VAL A 38 4.84 4.06 -3.91
C VAL A 38 5.99 3.09 -4.14
N LEU A 39 5.82 2.17 -5.08
CA LEU A 39 6.80 1.15 -5.42
C LEU A 39 7.59 1.55 -6.67
N ASP A 40 8.92 1.58 -6.54
CA ASP A 40 9.83 1.84 -7.65
C ASP A 40 10.21 0.54 -8.37
N ARG A 41 9.81 0.42 -9.62
CA ARG A 41 10.28 -0.62 -10.57
C ARG A 41 10.86 0.01 -11.83
N SER A 42 11.52 1.12 -11.68
CA SER A 42 12.28 1.75 -12.75
C SER A 42 13.66 1.09 -12.90
N ILE A 43 14.27 1.27 -14.06
CA ILE A 43 15.54 0.65 -14.44
C ILE A 43 16.57 1.72 -14.74
N SER A 44 16.17 2.76 -15.49
CA SER A 44 17.05 3.84 -15.91
C SER A 44 17.18 4.94 -14.86
N ARG A 45 18.24 5.74 -15.00
CA ARG A 45 18.42 6.94 -14.18
C ARG A 45 17.22 7.89 -14.26
N PHE A 46 16.64 8.05 -15.45
CA PHE A 46 15.47 8.90 -15.65
C PHE A 46 14.22 8.33 -14.98
N GLY A 47 14.04 6.99 -15.03
CA GLY A 47 12.95 6.33 -14.32
C GLY A 47 13.04 6.51 -12.82
N HIS A 48 14.23 6.34 -12.25
CA HIS A 48 14.46 6.59 -10.81
C HIS A 48 14.23 8.06 -10.43
N GLN A 49 14.65 9.00 -11.28
CA GLN A 49 14.40 10.41 -11.04
C GLN A 49 12.90 10.73 -11.10
N PHE A 50 12.19 10.16 -12.06
CA PHE A 50 10.72 10.28 -12.12
C PHE A 50 10.06 9.76 -10.85
N TYR A 51 10.46 8.56 -10.39
CA TYR A 51 9.96 7.98 -9.15
C TYR A 51 10.21 8.92 -7.96
N PHE A 52 11.42 9.45 -7.84
CA PHE A 52 11.80 10.30 -6.72
C PHE A 52 10.97 11.59 -6.67
N GLU A 53 10.81 12.26 -7.80
CA GLU A 53 10.00 13.49 -7.90
C GLU A 53 8.52 13.20 -7.67
N PHE A 54 7.99 12.11 -8.22
CA PHE A 54 6.61 11.67 -7.98
C PHE A 54 6.37 11.34 -6.51
N ALA A 55 7.26 10.57 -5.89
CA ALA A 55 7.13 10.16 -4.49
C ALA A 55 7.15 11.36 -3.52
N ASN A 56 7.92 12.39 -3.85
CA ASN A 56 7.92 13.64 -3.07
C ASN A 56 6.56 14.34 -3.12
N LEU A 57 5.95 14.47 -4.30
CA LEU A 57 4.62 15.05 -4.45
C LEU A 57 3.53 14.18 -3.81
N TRP A 58 3.66 12.86 -3.93
CA TRP A 58 2.74 11.91 -3.33
C TRP A 58 2.69 12.01 -1.80
N ARG A 59 3.83 12.22 -1.17
CA ARG A 59 3.94 12.36 0.29
C ARG A 59 3.13 13.54 0.82
N ASP A 60 3.03 14.60 0.06
CA ASP A 60 2.31 15.82 0.43
C ASP A 60 0.81 15.76 0.13
N LEU A 61 0.38 14.68 -0.54
CA LEU A 61 -1.02 14.52 -0.94
C LEU A 61 -1.85 13.95 0.22
N PRO A 62 -2.99 14.57 0.58
CA PRO A 62 -3.90 14.02 1.57
C PRO A 62 -4.69 12.83 1.03
N SER A 63 -5.18 11.98 1.92
CA SER A 63 -6.12 10.90 1.60
C SER A 63 -5.58 9.83 0.64
N THR A 64 -4.29 9.50 0.77
CA THR A 64 -3.65 8.44 -0.04
C THR A 64 -3.90 7.02 0.49
N ALA A 65 -4.53 6.89 1.65
CA ALA A 65 -4.89 5.61 2.24
C ALA A 65 -5.71 4.74 1.27
N GLY A 66 -5.34 3.48 1.13
CA GLY A 66 -5.99 2.54 0.21
C GLY A 66 -5.55 2.66 -1.26
N PHE A 67 -4.63 3.57 -1.59
CA PHE A 67 -4.10 3.74 -2.94
C PHE A 67 -2.62 3.40 -2.98
N ASN A 68 -2.28 2.31 -3.66
CA ASN A 68 -0.90 1.89 -3.88
C ASN A 68 -0.48 2.19 -5.30
N ILE A 69 0.66 2.84 -5.43
CA ILE A 69 1.23 3.24 -6.72
C ILE A 69 2.42 2.36 -7.05
N GLU A 70 2.49 1.89 -8.29
CA GLU A 70 3.64 1.22 -8.87
C GLU A 70 4.13 2.00 -10.08
N ILE A 71 5.40 2.37 -10.10
CA ILE A 71 6.06 2.99 -11.24
C ILE A 71 6.93 1.94 -11.89
N LYS A 72 6.54 1.46 -13.07
CA LYS A 72 7.24 0.39 -13.80
C LYS A 72 7.80 0.88 -15.12
N GLU A 73 9.07 0.64 -15.31
CA GLU A 73 9.77 0.89 -16.56
C GLU A 73 9.92 -0.40 -17.37
N THR A 74 9.69 -0.31 -18.66
CA THR A 74 9.84 -1.44 -19.58
C THR A 74 10.60 -0.97 -20.81
N VAL A 75 11.71 -1.64 -21.11
CA VAL A 75 12.48 -1.39 -22.34
C VAL A 75 11.75 -2.02 -23.50
N LEU A 76 11.46 -1.21 -24.52
CA LEU A 76 10.83 -1.66 -25.77
C LEU A 76 11.88 -1.73 -26.88
N PRO A 77 12.00 -2.85 -27.60
CA PRO A 77 12.90 -2.94 -28.73
C PRO A 77 12.55 -1.86 -29.76
N ARG A 78 13.53 -1.04 -30.15
CA ARG A 78 13.43 0.04 -31.16
C ARG A 78 12.57 1.24 -30.80
N ALA A 79 11.73 1.19 -29.75
CA ALA A 79 10.80 2.26 -29.36
C ALA A 79 11.23 3.05 -28.12
N GLY A 80 12.40 2.77 -27.55
CA GLY A 80 12.87 3.40 -26.33
C GLY A 80 12.32 2.72 -25.06
N THR A 81 12.01 3.50 -24.07
CA THR A 81 11.56 2.98 -22.77
C THR A 81 10.18 3.51 -22.45
N ARG A 82 9.29 2.61 -22.05
CA ARG A 82 7.95 2.93 -21.58
C ARG A 82 7.94 2.98 -20.05
N LEU A 83 7.46 4.08 -19.49
CA LEU A 83 7.18 4.21 -18.07
C LEU A 83 5.67 4.16 -17.85
N ALA A 84 5.20 3.20 -17.08
CA ALA A 84 3.79 3.05 -16.73
C ALA A 84 3.61 3.25 -15.23
N LEU A 85 2.63 4.05 -14.87
CA LEU A 85 2.21 4.25 -13.50
C LEU A 85 0.89 3.52 -13.28
N ARG A 86 0.87 2.66 -12.28
CA ARG A 86 -0.31 1.88 -11.89
C ARG A 86 -0.80 2.34 -10.53
N MET A 87 -2.09 2.43 -10.39
CA MET A 87 -2.77 2.62 -9.11
C MET A 87 -3.65 1.39 -8.86
N ASN A 88 -3.41 0.69 -7.76
CA ASN A 88 -4.10 -0.56 -7.42
C ASN A 88 -4.18 -1.55 -8.61
N ASN A 89 -3.04 -1.79 -9.27
CA ASN A 89 -2.88 -2.66 -10.44
C ASN A 89 -3.49 -2.16 -11.77
N GLN A 90 -4.13 -1.00 -11.79
CA GLN A 90 -4.66 -0.40 -13.02
C GLN A 90 -3.74 0.69 -13.54
N ILE A 91 -3.43 0.66 -14.84
CA ILE A 91 -2.61 1.70 -15.47
C ILE A 91 -3.41 3.00 -15.52
N VAL A 92 -2.88 4.04 -14.90
CA VAL A 92 -3.48 5.37 -14.87
C VAL A 92 -2.70 6.42 -15.67
N TYR A 93 -1.42 6.16 -15.93
CA TYR A 93 -0.58 7.04 -16.72
C TYR A 93 0.50 6.24 -17.45
N VAL A 94 0.82 6.65 -18.68
CA VAL A 94 1.92 6.09 -19.48
C VAL A 94 2.69 7.21 -20.14
N THR A 95 4.01 7.14 -20.10
CA THR A 95 4.89 8.01 -20.86
C THR A 95 6.03 7.22 -21.46
N TYR A 96 6.68 7.79 -22.47
CA TYR A 96 7.83 7.17 -23.11
C TYR A 96 9.07 8.01 -22.87
N LEU A 97 10.13 7.36 -22.41
CA LEU A 97 11.42 7.98 -22.19
C LEU A 97 12.24 7.78 -23.47
N GLY A 98 12.31 8.79 -24.30
CA GLY A 98 13.02 8.78 -25.57
C GLY A 98 13.89 10.02 -25.77
N ARG A 99 14.48 10.16 -26.96
CA ARG A 99 15.44 11.23 -27.27
C ARG A 99 14.84 12.64 -27.30
N ARG A 100 13.52 12.79 -27.43
CA ARG A 100 12.81 14.07 -27.35
C ARG A 100 12.03 14.11 -26.06
N LEU A 101 12.63 14.64 -25.05
CA LEU A 101 12.05 14.69 -23.70
C LEU A 101 11.35 16.03 -23.53
N GLU A 102 10.05 15.99 -23.32
CA GLU A 102 9.41 17.01 -22.50
C GLU A 102 10.13 17.02 -21.15
N PRO A 103 10.22 18.16 -20.46
CA PRO A 103 10.84 18.23 -19.15
C PRO A 103 10.25 17.18 -18.21
N LEU A 104 11.08 16.53 -17.44
CA LEU A 104 10.69 15.44 -16.55
C LEU A 104 9.65 15.89 -15.52
N ASP A 105 9.80 17.12 -15.01
CA ASP A 105 8.87 17.73 -14.06
C ASP A 105 7.44 17.87 -14.62
N GLU A 106 7.28 18.21 -15.89
CA GLU A 106 5.97 18.26 -16.55
C GLU A 106 5.31 16.88 -16.62
N ARG A 107 6.09 15.83 -16.90
CA ARG A 107 5.59 14.46 -16.93
C ARG A 107 5.18 13.96 -15.55
N VAL A 108 5.94 14.30 -14.53
CA VAL A 108 5.60 13.99 -13.14
C VAL A 108 4.30 14.67 -12.74
N LYS A 109 4.13 15.95 -13.09
CA LYS A 109 2.86 16.67 -12.85
C LYS A 109 1.68 16.02 -13.59
N GLN A 110 1.84 15.67 -14.85
CA GLN A 110 0.80 14.98 -15.63
C GLN A 110 0.42 13.63 -14.98
N ALA A 111 1.41 12.87 -14.55
CA ALA A 111 1.17 11.62 -13.83
C ALA A 111 0.41 11.85 -12.52
N MET A 112 0.78 12.87 -11.78
CA MET A 112 0.10 13.23 -10.53
C MET A 112 -1.36 13.62 -10.76
N TYR A 113 -1.64 14.43 -11.77
CA TYR A 113 -3.03 14.77 -12.15
C TYR A 113 -3.84 13.54 -12.55
N SER A 114 -3.23 12.61 -13.31
CA SER A 114 -3.89 11.37 -13.71
C SER A 114 -4.24 10.49 -12.51
N VAL A 115 -3.35 10.43 -11.53
CA VAL A 115 -3.58 9.69 -10.28
C VAL A 115 -4.66 10.34 -9.45
N MET A 116 -4.61 11.65 -9.26
CA MET A 116 -5.63 12.38 -8.50
C MET A 116 -7.02 12.22 -9.11
N ASP A 117 -7.12 12.28 -10.43
CA ASP A 117 -8.36 12.03 -11.16
C ASP A 117 -8.87 10.60 -10.98
N ALA A 118 -7.98 9.62 -11.04
CA ALA A 118 -8.31 8.21 -10.79
C ALA A 118 -8.76 7.97 -9.33
N MET A 119 -8.11 8.61 -8.36
CA MET A 119 -8.51 8.55 -6.95
C MET A 119 -9.91 9.13 -6.76
N ALA A 120 -10.19 10.29 -7.33
CA ALA A 120 -11.50 10.93 -7.26
C ALA A 120 -12.60 10.04 -7.84
N ARG A 121 -12.37 9.43 -9.00
CA ARG A 121 -13.31 8.48 -9.61
C ARG A 121 -13.55 7.25 -8.74
N SER A 122 -12.51 6.70 -8.15
CA SER A 122 -12.60 5.54 -7.25
C SER A 122 -13.44 5.87 -6.01
N GLN A 123 -13.24 7.03 -5.41
CA GLN A 123 -14.01 7.48 -4.25
C GLN A 123 -15.50 7.72 -4.60
N MET A 124 -15.79 8.27 -5.77
CA MET A 124 -17.16 8.45 -6.25
C MET A 124 -17.88 7.11 -6.43
N GLN A 125 -17.20 6.11 -6.98
CA GLN A 125 -17.76 4.76 -7.15
C GLN A 125 -18.05 4.07 -5.81
N GLN A 126 -17.22 4.30 -4.81
CA GLN A 126 -17.43 3.77 -3.46
C GLN A 126 -18.58 4.48 -2.72
N SER A 127 -18.81 5.76 -3.02
CA SER A 127 -19.85 6.56 -2.38
C SER A 127 -21.27 6.28 -2.95
N SER A 128 -21.36 5.65 -4.11
CA SER A 128 -22.63 5.40 -4.81
C SER A 128 -22.89 3.93 -5.11
N PRO A 129 -22.75 3.01 -4.15
CA PRO A 129 -23.07 1.60 -4.39
C PRO A 129 -24.57 1.35 -4.58
N ASP A 130 -25.43 2.23 -4.06
CA ASP A 130 -26.88 2.05 -4.06
C ASP A 130 -27.58 2.53 -5.34
N MET A 131 -26.98 3.44 -6.10
CA MET A 131 -27.58 3.90 -7.35
C MET A 131 -27.65 2.82 -8.45
N ALA A 132 -26.80 1.80 -8.37
CA ALA A 132 -26.83 0.69 -9.31
C ALA A 132 -27.85 -0.41 -8.93
N LYS A 133 -28.39 -0.36 -7.72
CA LYS A 133 -29.32 -1.37 -7.21
C LYS A 133 -30.79 -1.05 -7.45
N ASP A 134 -31.12 0.21 -7.68
CA ASP A 134 -32.49 0.69 -7.93
C ASP A 134 -32.83 0.78 -9.43
N GLY A 135 -31.91 0.38 -10.30
CA GLY A 135 -32.14 0.15 -11.71
C GLY A 135 -32.69 -1.26 -11.96
N TRP A 136 -33.96 -1.43 -11.67
CA TRP A 136 -34.71 -2.65 -12.01
C TRP A 136 -34.88 -2.83 -13.51
#